data_9b16220b394f11a57ad34ca8855085af
#
_entry.id   9b16220b394f11a57ad34ca8855085af
#
_cell.length_a   1.000
_cell.length_b   1.000
_cell.length_c   1.000
_cell.angle_alpha   90.00
_cell.angle_beta   90.00
_cell.angle_gamma   90.00
#
_symmetry.space_group_name_H-M   'P 1'
#
loop_
_entity.id
_entity.type
_entity.pdbx_description
1 polymer ?
#
loop_
_entity_poly.entity_id
_entity_poly.type
_entity_poly.pdbx_seq_one_letter_code
_entity_poly.pdbx_strand_id
1 'polypeptide(L)'
;GGECPGGEEACIVSEIDRIIRAHALFQCLECGKCSAACPRRLTGKDYSPRLLAHKVIAEREDEAFIENAVWDCLSCGMCSERCPSGVKFSGFILEMRSLLAEKKGLKGYRAHDGAVHAWMRMMTAPELRQNRLDWVPKTLQVADSGEVAFFVGCAPYFDVFFSGIDVDTLSIAKDSIRLLNFMDIKPVLLRDERCC
;
A
#
# COMPACT_ATOMS: atom_id res chain seq x y z
N GLY A 1 -17.05 0.30 -23.64
CA GLY A 1 -17.90 -0.59 -22.89
C GLY A 1 -18.44 -1.67 -23.81
N GLY A 2 -17.80 -2.84 -23.86
CA GLY A 2 -18.34 -4.01 -24.59
C GLY A 2 -19.18 -4.82 -23.60
N GLU A 3 -20.43 -5.08 -23.95
CA GLU A 3 -21.29 -6.01 -23.21
C GLU A 3 -20.73 -7.43 -23.33
N CYS A 4 -20.54 -8.12 -22.21
CA CYS A 4 -20.09 -9.50 -22.21
C CYS A 4 -21.23 -10.42 -22.67
N PRO A 5 -21.00 -11.32 -23.68
CA PRO A 5 -22.01 -12.27 -24.14
C PRO A 5 -22.17 -13.40 -23.09
N GLY A 6 -22.90 -13.17 -22.03
CA GLY A 6 -23.13 -14.17 -20.98
C GLY A 6 -23.47 -13.60 -19.62
N GLY A 7 -23.66 -12.30 -19.54
CA GLY A 7 -23.96 -11.62 -18.28
C GLY A 7 -22.74 -11.25 -17.43
N GLU A 8 -22.99 -10.53 -16.34
CA GLU A 8 -21.96 -9.93 -15.49
C GLU A 8 -21.07 -10.98 -14.80
N GLU A 9 -21.63 -12.10 -14.35
CA GLU A 9 -20.89 -13.21 -13.72
C GLU A 9 -19.92 -13.89 -14.69
N ALA A 10 -20.35 -14.17 -15.92
CA ALA A 10 -19.49 -14.77 -16.95
C ALA A 10 -18.31 -13.83 -17.29
N CYS A 11 -18.54 -12.52 -17.25
CA CYS A 11 -17.52 -11.53 -17.49
C CYS A 11 -16.48 -11.52 -16.36
N ILE A 12 -16.90 -11.60 -15.11
CA ILE A 12 -16.01 -11.66 -13.94
C ILE A 12 -15.16 -12.93 -14.00
N VAL A 13 -15.73 -14.08 -14.30
CA VAL A 13 -15.01 -15.36 -14.43
C VAL A 13 -13.92 -15.28 -15.52
N SER A 14 -14.23 -14.71 -16.66
CA SER A 14 -13.26 -14.55 -17.76
C SER A 14 -12.09 -13.61 -17.38
N GLU A 15 -12.39 -12.55 -16.62
CA GLU A 15 -11.36 -11.62 -16.11
C GLU A 15 -10.47 -12.28 -15.07
N ILE A 16 -11.03 -13.08 -14.15
CA ILE A 16 -10.25 -13.85 -13.17
C ILE A 16 -9.30 -14.82 -13.88
N ASP A 17 -9.76 -15.52 -14.93
CA ASP A 17 -8.91 -16.39 -15.73
C ASP A 17 -7.75 -15.65 -16.40
N ARG A 18 -8.02 -14.48 -16.92
CA ARG A 18 -6.98 -13.60 -17.49
C ARG A 18 -5.96 -13.23 -16.44
N ILE A 19 -6.40 -12.83 -15.25
CA ILE A 19 -5.53 -12.44 -14.13
C ILE A 19 -4.66 -13.63 -13.67
N ILE A 20 -5.26 -14.82 -13.51
CA ILE A 20 -4.55 -16.04 -13.11
C ILE A 20 -3.40 -16.33 -14.10
N ARG A 21 -3.67 -16.24 -15.42
CA ARG A 21 -2.65 -16.47 -16.46
C ARG A 21 -1.57 -15.39 -16.48
N ALA A 22 -1.97 -14.11 -16.41
CA ALA A 22 -1.05 -12.98 -16.43
C ALA A 22 -0.02 -13.03 -15.30
N HIS A 23 -0.42 -13.59 -14.14
CA HIS A 23 0.42 -13.70 -12.94
C HIS A 23 0.98 -15.11 -12.69
N ALA A 24 0.86 -16.00 -13.68
CA ALA A 24 1.43 -17.34 -13.64
C ALA A 24 0.99 -18.21 -12.43
N LEU A 25 -0.24 -18.03 -11.93
CA LEU A 25 -0.73 -18.75 -10.76
C LEU A 25 -0.76 -20.28 -11.00
N PHE A 26 -1.03 -20.73 -12.24
CA PHE A 26 -1.00 -22.16 -12.59
C PHE A 26 0.38 -22.80 -12.44
N GLN A 27 1.45 -22.02 -12.32
CA GLN A 27 2.80 -22.53 -12.08
C GLN A 27 3.09 -22.81 -10.60
N CYS A 28 2.10 -22.62 -9.71
CA CYS A 28 2.27 -22.84 -8.30
C CYS A 28 2.56 -24.30 -7.96
N LEU A 29 3.72 -24.57 -7.37
CA LEU A 29 4.14 -25.89 -6.91
C LEU A 29 3.63 -26.23 -5.51
N GLU A 30 2.79 -25.41 -4.92
CA GLU A 30 2.27 -25.54 -3.54
C GLU A 30 3.34 -25.75 -2.45
N CYS A 31 4.57 -25.33 -2.68
CA CYS A 31 5.72 -25.56 -1.82
C CYS A 31 5.66 -24.81 -0.46
N GLY A 32 4.74 -23.87 -0.30
CA GLY A 32 4.51 -23.15 0.98
C GLY A 32 5.50 -22.06 1.35
N LYS A 33 6.57 -21.81 0.56
CA LYS A 33 7.58 -20.75 0.85
C LYS A 33 6.96 -19.36 1.00
N CYS A 34 5.97 -19.02 0.17
CA CYS A 34 5.24 -17.76 0.24
C CYS A 34 4.44 -17.61 1.54
N SER A 35 3.80 -18.69 2.01
CA SER A 35 3.04 -18.69 3.26
C SER A 35 3.95 -18.62 4.49
N ALA A 36 5.09 -19.31 4.47
CA ALA A 36 6.08 -19.26 5.55
C ALA A 36 6.72 -17.86 5.71
N ALA A 37 6.85 -17.12 4.60
CA ALA A 37 7.46 -15.79 4.60
C ALA A 37 6.43 -14.65 4.77
N CYS A 38 5.13 -14.94 4.81
CA CYS A 38 4.09 -13.93 4.82
C CYS A 38 3.99 -13.22 6.18
N PRO A 39 4.24 -11.90 6.26
CA PRO A 39 4.13 -11.16 7.52
C PRO A 39 2.73 -11.27 8.15
N ARG A 40 1.69 -11.26 7.32
CA ARG A 40 0.30 -11.40 7.78
C ARG A 40 0.07 -12.72 8.53
N ARG A 41 0.64 -13.82 8.00
CA ARG A 41 0.59 -15.12 8.67
C ARG A 41 1.40 -15.15 9.96
N LEU A 42 2.57 -14.51 9.97
CA LEU A 42 3.46 -14.47 11.15
C LEU A 42 2.82 -13.72 12.34
N THR A 43 1.83 -12.85 12.10
CA THR A 43 1.04 -12.20 13.17
C THR A 43 -0.06 -13.09 13.75
N GLY A 44 -0.10 -14.37 13.42
CA GLY A 44 -1.10 -15.32 13.92
C GLY A 44 -2.46 -15.26 13.20
N LYS A 45 -2.57 -14.52 12.10
CA LYS A 45 -3.77 -14.51 11.27
C LYS A 45 -3.79 -15.70 10.32
N ASP A 46 -4.98 -16.26 10.13
CA ASP A 46 -5.19 -17.35 9.16
C ASP A 46 -5.21 -16.81 7.73
N TYR A 47 -4.01 -16.48 7.25
CA TYR A 47 -3.79 -15.98 5.90
C TYR A 47 -2.67 -16.76 5.21
N SER A 48 -2.91 -17.24 4.01
CA SER A 48 -1.94 -17.99 3.23
C SER A 48 -2.01 -17.61 1.74
N PRO A 49 -0.94 -16.99 1.19
CA PRO A 49 -0.88 -16.71 -0.25
C PRO A 49 -1.06 -17.97 -1.10
N ARG A 50 -0.48 -19.10 -0.68
CA ARG A 50 -0.64 -20.38 -1.36
C ARG A 50 -2.10 -20.85 -1.39
N LEU A 51 -2.77 -20.81 -0.23
CA LEU A 51 -4.17 -21.24 -0.13
C LEU A 51 -5.08 -20.35 -0.96
N LEU A 52 -4.86 -19.04 -0.95
CA LEU A 52 -5.63 -18.12 -1.77
C LEU A 52 -5.43 -18.40 -3.26
N ALA A 53 -4.19 -18.59 -3.72
CA ALA A 53 -3.91 -18.95 -5.11
C ALA A 53 -4.63 -20.25 -5.51
N HIS A 54 -4.56 -21.28 -4.65
CA HIS A 54 -5.22 -22.56 -4.90
C HIS A 54 -6.75 -22.41 -4.99
N LYS A 55 -7.37 -21.71 -4.03
CA LYS A 55 -8.82 -21.50 -4.02
C LYS A 55 -9.31 -20.72 -5.24
N VAL A 56 -8.58 -19.69 -5.66
CA VAL A 56 -8.94 -18.93 -6.86
C VAL A 56 -8.84 -19.79 -8.13
N ILE A 57 -7.92 -20.75 -8.18
CA ILE A 57 -7.78 -21.66 -9.32
C ILE A 57 -8.85 -22.75 -9.31
N ALA A 58 -9.09 -23.38 -8.16
CA ALA A 58 -9.90 -24.60 -8.02
C ALA A 58 -11.36 -24.33 -7.66
N GLU A 59 -11.59 -23.37 -6.76
CA GLU A 59 -12.88 -23.15 -6.10
C GLU A 59 -13.32 -21.69 -6.26
N ARG A 60 -13.68 -21.30 -7.48
CA ARG A 60 -14.12 -19.93 -7.76
C ARG A 60 -15.44 -19.55 -7.08
N GLU A 61 -16.15 -20.53 -6.53
CA GLU A 61 -17.45 -20.37 -5.89
C GLU A 61 -17.35 -19.84 -4.45
N ASP A 62 -16.18 -19.92 -3.79
CA ASP A 62 -15.98 -19.36 -2.45
C ASP A 62 -15.63 -17.86 -2.50
N GLU A 63 -16.55 -17.08 -3.07
CA GLU A 63 -16.36 -15.64 -3.29
C GLU A 63 -16.07 -14.88 -2.00
N ALA A 64 -16.79 -15.17 -0.92
CA ALA A 64 -16.63 -14.46 0.35
C ALA A 64 -15.23 -14.65 0.94
N PHE A 65 -14.64 -15.86 0.83
CA PHE A 65 -13.26 -16.09 1.24
C PHE A 65 -12.28 -15.32 0.37
N ILE A 66 -12.45 -15.39 -0.97
CA ILE A 66 -11.54 -14.72 -1.92
C ILE A 66 -11.57 -13.22 -1.70
N GLU A 67 -12.74 -12.63 -1.57
CA GLU A 67 -12.93 -11.20 -1.33
C GLU A 67 -12.22 -10.74 -0.05
N ASN A 68 -12.43 -11.41 1.06
CA ASN A 68 -11.79 -11.06 2.32
C ASN A 68 -10.26 -11.25 2.25
N ALA A 69 -9.78 -12.39 1.72
CA ALA A 69 -8.37 -12.72 1.66
C ALA A 69 -7.57 -11.77 0.74
N VAL A 70 -8.18 -11.31 -0.36
CA VAL A 70 -7.56 -10.33 -1.26
C VAL A 70 -7.25 -9.02 -0.53
N TRP A 71 -8.16 -8.56 0.35
CA TRP A 71 -7.96 -7.33 1.13
C TRP A 71 -7.06 -7.50 2.34
N ASP A 72 -6.89 -8.72 2.86
CA ASP A 72 -5.98 -9.03 3.96
C ASP A 72 -4.49 -8.96 3.57
N CYS A 73 -4.17 -8.98 2.29
CA CYS A 73 -2.79 -8.91 1.80
C CYS A 73 -2.15 -7.54 2.08
N LEU A 74 -0.93 -7.54 2.61
CA LEU A 74 -0.15 -6.31 2.86
C LEU A 74 0.56 -5.77 1.61
N SER A 75 0.45 -6.44 0.47
CA SER A 75 1.13 -6.07 -0.80
C SER A 75 2.65 -5.89 -0.68
N CYS A 76 3.30 -6.56 0.29
CA CYS A 76 4.72 -6.39 0.60
C CYS A 76 5.68 -7.07 -0.40
N GLY A 77 5.18 -7.87 -1.35
CA GLY A 77 6.00 -8.52 -2.40
C GLY A 77 6.75 -9.79 -1.98
N MET A 78 6.92 -10.08 -0.68
CA MET A 78 7.74 -11.19 -0.18
C MET A 78 7.39 -12.55 -0.79
N CYS A 79 6.12 -12.82 -1.06
CA CYS A 79 5.67 -14.07 -1.66
C CYS A 79 6.10 -14.20 -3.12
N SER A 80 6.11 -13.11 -3.89
CA SER A 80 6.57 -13.09 -5.28
C SER A 80 8.08 -13.28 -5.38
N GLU A 81 8.85 -12.57 -4.58
CA GLU A 81 10.31 -12.65 -4.54
C GLU A 81 10.84 -14.04 -4.17
N ARG A 82 10.13 -14.74 -3.27
CA ARG A 82 10.54 -16.06 -2.80
C ARG A 82 9.96 -17.22 -3.58
N CYS A 83 9.18 -16.95 -4.63
CA CYS A 83 8.52 -18.00 -5.41
C CYS A 83 9.49 -18.69 -6.38
N PRO A 84 9.77 -20.00 -6.22
CA PRO A 84 10.69 -20.72 -7.11
C PRO A 84 10.13 -20.92 -8.51
N SER A 85 8.82 -20.86 -8.69
CA SER A 85 8.13 -20.99 -9.99
C SER A 85 7.72 -19.66 -10.61
N GLY A 86 8.16 -18.54 -10.03
CA GLY A 86 7.94 -17.21 -10.62
C GLY A 86 6.50 -16.69 -10.56
N VAL A 87 5.66 -17.20 -9.65
CA VAL A 87 4.31 -16.67 -9.46
C VAL A 87 4.37 -15.23 -9.00
N LYS A 88 3.74 -14.32 -9.73
CA LYS A 88 3.69 -12.88 -9.45
C LYS A 88 2.51 -12.54 -8.53
N PHE A 89 2.50 -13.10 -7.33
CA PHE A 89 1.37 -13.04 -6.42
C PHE A 89 0.97 -11.60 -6.02
N SER A 90 1.93 -10.70 -5.85
CA SER A 90 1.63 -9.29 -5.53
C SER A 90 0.88 -8.58 -6.66
N GLY A 91 1.27 -8.81 -7.92
CA GLY A 91 0.55 -8.30 -9.08
C GLY A 91 -0.86 -8.89 -9.19
N PHE A 92 -0.99 -10.21 -8.97
CA PHE A 92 -2.28 -10.88 -8.89
C PHE A 92 -3.22 -10.19 -7.89
N ILE A 93 -2.76 -9.93 -6.66
CA ILE A 93 -3.57 -9.26 -5.64
C ILE A 93 -4.01 -7.87 -6.08
N LEU A 94 -3.15 -7.09 -6.70
CA LEU A 94 -3.49 -5.74 -7.16
C LEU A 94 -4.58 -5.77 -8.25
N GLU A 95 -4.46 -6.64 -9.24
CA GLU A 95 -5.48 -6.78 -10.28
C GLU A 95 -6.80 -7.34 -9.74
N MET A 96 -6.76 -8.30 -8.80
CA MET A 96 -7.98 -8.79 -8.13
C MET A 96 -8.68 -7.68 -7.35
N ARG A 97 -7.96 -6.82 -6.65
CA ARG A 97 -8.53 -5.66 -5.96
C ARG A 97 -9.19 -4.68 -6.92
N SER A 98 -8.56 -4.41 -8.07
CA SER A 98 -9.12 -3.56 -9.12
C SER A 98 -10.43 -4.15 -9.64
N LEU A 99 -10.42 -5.44 -9.99
CA LEU A 99 -11.60 -6.14 -10.47
C LEU A 99 -12.76 -6.09 -9.46
N LEU A 100 -12.50 -6.40 -8.18
CA LEU A 100 -13.51 -6.38 -7.12
C LEU A 100 -14.05 -4.97 -6.87
N ALA A 101 -13.19 -3.96 -6.92
CA ALA A 101 -13.61 -2.57 -6.75
C ALA A 101 -14.48 -2.09 -7.91
N GLU A 102 -14.13 -2.44 -9.15
CA GLU A 102 -14.85 -2.02 -10.36
C GLU A 102 -16.17 -2.73 -10.54
N LYS A 103 -16.20 -4.05 -10.35
CA LYS A 103 -17.38 -4.88 -10.65
C LYS A 103 -18.34 -5.03 -9.47
N LYS A 104 -17.83 -5.11 -8.24
CA LYS A 104 -18.64 -5.32 -7.04
C LYS A 104 -18.70 -4.11 -6.11
N GLY A 105 -18.03 -3.01 -6.43
CA GLY A 105 -17.94 -1.83 -5.57
C GLY A 105 -17.23 -2.08 -4.24
N LEU A 106 -16.52 -3.21 -4.09
CA LEU A 106 -15.81 -3.60 -2.88
C LEU A 106 -14.52 -2.79 -2.74
N LYS A 107 -14.48 -1.89 -1.77
CA LYS A 107 -13.35 -0.96 -1.58
C LYS A 107 -12.35 -1.39 -0.50
N GLY A 108 -12.49 -2.62 0.00
CA GLY A 108 -11.69 -3.12 1.09
C GLY A 108 -11.99 -2.44 2.44
N TYR A 109 -11.33 -2.92 3.46
CA TYR A 109 -11.44 -2.36 4.80
C TYR A 109 -10.65 -1.05 4.90
N ARG A 110 -11.29 0.00 5.40
CA ARG A 110 -10.63 1.29 5.63
C ARG A 110 -10.29 1.42 7.11
N ALA A 111 -9.01 1.49 7.42
CA ALA A 111 -8.55 1.70 8.79
C ALA A 111 -9.19 2.97 9.39
N HIS A 112 -9.64 2.86 10.64
CA HIS A 112 -10.26 3.95 11.39
C HIS A 112 -11.43 4.61 10.63
N ASP A 113 -12.31 3.79 10.03
CA ASP A 113 -13.48 4.22 9.25
C ASP A 113 -13.18 5.25 8.15
N GLY A 114 -11.94 5.22 7.65
CA GLY A 114 -11.49 6.09 6.57
C GLY A 114 -10.95 7.45 7.03
N ALA A 115 -10.64 7.64 8.31
CA ALA A 115 -10.06 8.87 8.82
C ALA A 115 -8.78 9.30 8.08
N VAL A 116 -7.87 8.34 7.84
CA VAL A 116 -6.64 8.60 7.07
C VAL A 116 -6.96 9.04 5.63
N HIS A 117 -7.92 8.40 4.97
CA HIS A 117 -8.34 8.78 3.63
C HIS A 117 -9.02 10.17 3.58
N ALA A 118 -9.79 10.51 4.62
CA ALA A 118 -10.37 11.85 4.73
C ALA A 118 -9.28 12.91 4.89
N TRP A 119 -8.27 12.62 5.69
CA TRP A 119 -7.09 13.46 5.85
C TRP A 119 -6.34 13.66 4.53
N MET A 120 -6.05 12.57 3.81
CA MET A 120 -5.38 12.65 2.49
C MET A 120 -6.14 13.58 1.54
N ARG A 121 -7.47 13.47 1.47
CA ARG A 121 -8.30 14.37 0.66
C ARG A 121 -8.21 15.83 1.11
N MET A 122 -8.21 16.06 2.43
CA MET A 122 -8.07 17.40 2.99
C MET A 122 -6.71 18.02 2.65
N MET A 123 -5.62 17.24 2.79
CA MET A 123 -4.26 17.71 2.47
C MET A 123 -4.06 18.04 0.99
N THR A 124 -4.81 17.41 0.10
CA THR A 124 -4.73 17.65 -1.34
C THR A 124 -5.74 18.68 -1.84
N ALA A 125 -6.59 19.25 -0.97
CA ALA A 125 -7.55 20.27 -1.34
C ALA A 125 -6.84 21.52 -1.90
N PRO A 126 -7.28 22.05 -3.06
CA PRO A 126 -6.61 23.19 -3.70
C PRO A 126 -6.62 24.46 -2.85
N GLU A 127 -7.65 24.62 -2.03
CA GLU A 127 -7.86 25.80 -1.18
C GLU A 127 -7.01 25.75 0.10
N LEU A 128 -6.46 24.59 0.44
CA LEU A 128 -5.67 24.44 1.66
C LEU A 128 -4.36 25.21 1.55
N ARG A 129 -4.22 26.23 2.39
CA ARG A 129 -2.96 26.93 2.62
C ARG A 129 -2.29 26.33 3.85
N GLN A 130 -1.01 25.99 3.70
CA GLN A 130 -0.24 25.37 4.78
C GLN A 130 1.17 25.97 4.83
N ASN A 131 1.70 26.08 6.03
CA ASN A 131 3.10 26.43 6.27
C ASN A 131 3.87 25.18 6.64
N ARG A 132 4.32 24.46 5.63
CA ARG A 132 4.94 23.13 5.78
C ARG A 132 6.28 23.14 6.50
N LEU A 133 6.92 24.29 6.66
CA LEU A 133 8.27 24.41 7.19
C LEU A 133 8.34 25.02 8.59
N ASP A 134 7.22 25.34 9.23
CA ASP A 134 7.18 25.93 10.57
C ASP A 134 7.87 25.09 11.66
N TRP A 135 7.93 23.78 11.45
CA TRP A 135 8.58 22.86 12.37
C TRP A 135 10.11 22.87 12.31
N VAL A 136 10.69 23.54 11.31
CA VAL A 136 12.16 23.54 11.06
C VAL A 136 12.81 24.59 11.93
N PRO A 137 13.61 24.21 12.95
CA PRO A 137 14.30 25.18 13.79
C PRO A 137 15.47 25.82 13.02
N LYS A 138 15.79 27.08 13.35
CA LYS A 138 16.90 27.82 12.73
C LYS A 138 18.27 27.17 12.87
N THR A 139 18.41 26.20 13.77
CA THR A 139 19.64 25.44 14.00
C THR A 139 19.92 24.39 12.92
N LEU A 140 18.91 24.01 12.14
CA LEU A 140 19.05 23.07 11.04
C LEU A 140 19.43 23.82 9.75
N GLN A 141 20.46 23.31 9.06
CA GLN A 141 20.90 23.88 7.80
C GLN A 141 20.14 23.23 6.64
N VAL A 142 19.36 24.06 5.95
CA VAL A 142 18.60 23.66 4.76
C VAL A 142 18.96 24.61 3.60
N ALA A 143 18.72 24.18 2.38
CA ALA A 143 18.99 24.97 1.18
C ALA A 143 17.72 25.25 0.39
N ASP A 144 17.68 26.33 -0.37
CA ASP A 144 16.59 26.63 -1.29
C ASP A 144 16.70 25.86 -2.62
N SER A 145 17.92 25.39 -2.95
CA SER A 145 18.23 24.56 -4.11
C SER A 145 19.40 23.63 -3.81
N GLY A 146 19.44 22.44 -4.41
CA GLY A 146 20.51 21.49 -4.20
C GLY A 146 20.20 20.12 -4.83
N GLU A 147 21.14 19.20 -4.68
CA GLU A 147 21.03 17.85 -5.26
C GLU A 147 20.21 16.89 -4.38
N VAL A 148 20.03 17.19 -3.11
CA VAL A 148 19.32 16.35 -2.15
C VAL A 148 18.03 17.02 -1.71
N ALA A 149 16.90 16.43 -2.06
CA ALA A 149 15.59 16.81 -1.53
C ALA A 149 15.22 15.91 -0.35
N PHE A 150 14.69 16.50 0.73
CA PHE A 150 14.16 15.76 1.86
C PHE A 150 12.64 15.89 1.89
N PHE A 151 11.97 14.75 1.67
CA PHE A 151 10.52 14.63 1.70
C PHE A 151 10.08 14.23 3.12
N VAL A 152 9.45 15.15 3.85
CA VAL A 152 9.03 14.93 5.23
C VAL A 152 7.70 14.16 5.33
N GLY A 153 6.91 14.21 4.28
CA GLY A 153 5.62 13.50 4.21
C GLY A 153 4.61 14.01 5.24
N CYS A 154 3.93 13.09 5.87
CA CYS A 154 2.86 13.39 6.84
C CYS A 154 3.36 13.64 8.28
N ALA A 155 4.67 13.57 8.55
CA ALA A 155 5.19 13.70 9.91
C ALA A 155 4.70 14.96 10.66
N PRO A 156 4.66 16.18 10.07
CA PRO A 156 4.15 17.37 10.77
C PRO A 156 2.67 17.29 11.17
N TYR A 157 1.87 16.53 10.44
CA TYR A 157 0.47 16.33 10.76
C TYR A 157 0.27 15.26 11.82
N PHE A 158 1.02 14.17 11.73
CA PHE A 158 0.97 13.10 12.71
C PHE A 158 1.48 13.54 14.08
N ASP A 159 2.41 14.47 14.13
CA ASP A 159 2.88 15.07 15.36
C ASP A 159 1.75 15.75 16.14
N VAL A 160 0.91 16.51 15.44
CA VAL A 160 -0.28 17.13 16.03
C VAL A 160 -1.35 16.07 16.34
N PHE A 161 -1.60 15.15 15.41
CA PHE A 161 -2.67 14.15 15.55
C PHE A 161 -2.40 13.19 16.72
N PHE A 162 -1.15 12.81 16.95
CA PHE A 162 -0.76 11.88 18.00
C PHE A 162 -0.19 12.56 19.27
N SER A 163 -0.30 13.87 19.38
CA SER A 163 0.20 14.60 20.54
C SER A 163 -0.35 14.11 21.89
N GLY A 164 -1.57 13.54 21.88
CA GLY A 164 -2.22 13.00 23.09
C GLY A 164 -1.72 11.61 23.53
N ILE A 165 -0.86 10.96 22.75
CA ILE A 165 -0.33 9.61 23.05
C ILE A 165 1.21 9.56 23.06
N ASP A 166 1.83 10.72 23.28
CA ASP A 166 3.28 10.88 23.45
C ASP A 166 4.12 10.36 22.25
N VAL A 167 3.64 10.57 21.02
CA VAL A 167 4.34 10.24 19.78
C VAL A 167 4.88 11.52 19.15
N ASP A 168 6.21 11.64 19.08
CA ASP A 168 6.93 12.76 18.44
C ASP A 168 7.46 12.31 17.05
N THR A 169 6.69 12.59 16.02
CA THR A 169 7.08 12.25 14.64
C THR A 169 8.03 13.29 14.04
N LEU A 170 8.03 14.53 14.56
CA LEU A 170 8.90 15.59 14.06
C LEU A 170 10.35 15.42 14.54
N SER A 171 10.61 14.75 15.66
CA SER A 171 11.97 14.44 16.08
C SER A 171 12.69 13.61 15.01
N ILE A 172 12.01 12.63 14.40
CA ILE A 172 12.57 11.80 13.32
C ILE A 172 13.02 12.67 12.14
N ALA A 173 12.15 13.60 11.71
CA ALA A 173 12.47 14.51 10.60
C ALA A 173 13.64 15.45 10.94
N LYS A 174 13.64 16.02 12.15
CA LYS A 174 14.74 16.90 12.64
C LYS A 174 16.06 16.16 12.71
N ASP A 175 16.06 14.93 13.24
CA ASP A 175 17.27 14.14 13.39
C ASP A 175 17.81 13.64 12.04
N SER A 176 16.92 13.35 11.09
CA SER A 176 17.32 13.06 9.71
C SER A 176 18.08 14.23 9.08
N ILE A 177 17.57 15.47 9.26
CA ILE A 177 18.27 16.66 8.74
C ILE A 177 19.58 16.90 9.50
N ARG A 178 19.63 16.69 10.83
CA ARG A 178 20.88 16.76 11.60
C ARG A 178 21.93 15.80 11.07
N LEU A 179 21.51 14.56 10.75
CA LEU A 179 22.40 13.56 10.18
C LEU A 179 22.91 13.99 8.80
N LEU A 180 22.06 14.53 7.94
CA LEU A 180 22.48 15.09 6.64
C LEU A 180 23.47 16.25 6.85
N ASN A 181 23.17 17.17 7.77
CA ASN A 181 24.07 18.28 8.08
C ASN A 181 25.43 17.82 8.65
N PHE A 182 25.46 16.73 9.43
CA PHE A 182 26.70 16.11 9.89
C PHE A 182 27.56 15.57 8.74
N MET A 183 26.91 15.18 7.63
CA MET A 183 27.56 14.75 6.39
C MET A 183 27.82 15.92 5.42
N ASP A 184 27.79 17.18 5.89
CA ASP A 184 27.92 18.40 5.09
C ASP A 184 26.85 18.54 3.98
N ILE A 185 25.72 17.85 4.09
CA ILE A 185 24.60 17.94 3.17
C ILE A 185 23.54 18.89 3.73
N LYS A 186 23.19 19.93 2.96
CA LYS A 186 22.05 20.83 3.24
C LYS A 186 20.89 20.44 2.35
N PRO A 187 19.91 19.69 2.87
CA PRO A 187 18.81 19.23 2.04
C PRO A 187 17.86 20.37 1.66
N VAL A 188 17.22 20.25 0.51
CA VAL A 188 16.11 21.11 0.08
C VAL A 188 14.81 20.53 0.66
N LEU A 189 14.06 21.38 1.37
CA LEU A 189 12.74 21.03 1.89
C LEU A 189 11.65 21.52 0.95
N LEU A 190 10.68 20.65 0.66
CA LEU A 190 9.61 20.97 -0.29
C LEU A 190 8.53 21.79 0.40
N ARG A 191 8.34 23.06 -0.05
CA ARG A 191 7.37 24.00 0.55
C ARG A 191 5.92 23.62 0.26
N ASP A 192 5.67 23.08 -0.93
CA ASP A 192 4.33 22.74 -1.42
C ASP A 192 4.04 21.24 -1.45
N GLU A 193 4.79 20.49 -0.67
CA GLU A 193 4.61 19.07 -0.48
C GLU A 193 3.19 18.75 -0.03
N ARG A 194 2.57 17.78 -0.69
CA ARG A 194 1.22 17.30 -0.40
C ARG A 194 1.27 15.82 0.00
N CYS A 195 0.10 15.23 0.21
CA CYS A 195 0.00 13.78 0.45
C CYS A 195 0.51 12.98 -0.76
N CYS A 196 1.26 11.94 -0.50
CA CYS A 196 1.78 11.04 -1.53
C CYS A 196 0.67 10.07 -2.08
#